data_24a1bd195526a57e1e2e94634ad39dac
#
_entry.id   24a1bd195526a57e1e2e94634ad39dac
#
_cell.length_a   1.000
_cell.length_b   1.000
_cell.length_c   1.000
_cell.angle_alpha   90.00
_cell.angle_beta   90.00
_cell.angle_gamma   90.00
#
_symmetry.space_group_name_H-M   'P 1'
#
loop_
_entity.id
_entity.type
_entity.pdbx_description
1 polymer ?
#
loop_
_entity_poly.entity_id
_entity_poly.type
_entity_poly.pdbx_seq_one_letter_code
_entity_poly.pdbx_strand_id
1 'polypeptide(L)'
;KFLNDNPRYKAVVGETDYKKACHAIKEAGYATASGYAELLIQIIKENGLQFWDAEVLKSNKEEKMISSQCREVIEFFINLANAGVGVDKDGFAGWQCTDVPCYAAKHWFDVDLWGNAIDLLDSAAAAGWEVHRMPTDANPRTGAFFVQSVDLHQFGHTGIVIEDSDGYTMRTVEQNIDGNPDALYVGAPARFNTRDFTGVIGWFYPPYQGDTVTQPVSTEPQTSDTIVETAKTGTFTLDVAEINIRRWPSLASEVVGSYKQGDTVSFDSEGYANGYYWISYVGDSGKRSYMAIGITDKDGNIISLWGKLV
;
A
#
# COMPACT_ATOMS: atom_id res chain seq x y z
N LYS A 1 16.59 29.32 1.92
CA LYS A 1 17.40 30.50 1.57
C LYS A 1 17.98 31.16 2.83
N PHE A 2 17.18 31.62 3.82
CA PHE A 2 17.66 32.30 5.04
C PHE A 2 18.71 31.50 5.84
N LEU A 3 18.47 30.21 6.09
CA LEU A 3 19.41 29.34 6.80
C LEU A 3 20.68 29.07 5.99
N ASN A 4 20.56 28.85 4.69
CA ASN A 4 21.69 28.57 3.81
C ASN A 4 22.61 29.78 3.60
N ASP A 5 22.02 30.98 3.54
CA ASP A 5 22.77 32.23 3.25
C ASP A 5 23.45 32.80 4.50
N ASN A 6 23.19 32.22 5.69
CA ASN A 6 23.72 32.73 6.94
C ASN A 6 24.66 31.73 7.62
N PRO A 7 26.00 32.01 7.64
CA PRO A 7 27.02 31.09 8.15
C PRO A 7 26.79 30.60 9.59
N ARG A 8 26.07 31.34 10.41
CA ARG A 8 25.77 30.97 11.81
C ARG A 8 24.92 29.72 11.92
N TYR A 9 24.14 29.36 10.86
CA TYR A 9 23.28 28.17 10.82
C TYR A 9 23.90 27.03 10.06
N LYS A 10 25.20 27.07 9.79
CA LYS A 10 25.91 25.99 9.04
C LYS A 10 25.71 24.61 9.65
N ALA A 11 25.60 24.51 10.99
CA ALA A 11 25.36 23.26 11.70
C ALA A 11 23.93 22.72 11.57
N VAL A 12 22.98 23.54 11.08
CA VAL A 12 21.59 23.12 10.84
C VAL A 12 21.41 22.62 9.41
N VAL A 13 22.13 23.25 8.47
CA VAL A 13 22.00 22.92 7.05
C VAL A 13 22.61 21.53 6.77
N GLY A 14 21.78 20.61 6.31
CA GLY A 14 22.20 19.23 6.02
C GLY A 14 22.20 18.29 7.24
N GLU A 15 21.83 18.77 8.45
CA GLU A 15 21.63 17.88 9.59
C GLU A 15 20.35 17.05 9.38
N THR A 16 20.47 15.74 9.46
CA THR A 16 19.42 14.76 9.19
C THR A 16 18.70 14.27 10.44
N ASP A 17 19.30 14.48 11.61
CA ASP A 17 18.65 14.23 12.90
C ASP A 17 17.91 15.49 13.34
N TYR A 18 16.59 15.47 13.26
CA TYR A 18 15.75 16.62 13.61
C TYR A 18 15.99 17.14 15.04
N LYS A 19 16.34 16.26 16.00
CA LYS A 19 16.64 16.70 17.38
C LYS A 19 17.93 17.50 17.41
N LYS A 20 18.97 17.02 16.72
CA LYS A 20 20.23 17.76 16.58
C LYS A 20 20.02 19.08 15.83
N ALA A 21 19.23 19.08 14.77
CA ALA A 21 18.87 20.29 14.03
C ALA A 21 18.15 21.31 14.93
N CYS A 22 17.21 20.89 15.79
CA CYS A 22 16.52 21.75 16.76
C CYS A 22 17.47 22.34 17.81
N HIS A 23 18.44 21.56 18.29
CA HIS A 23 19.45 22.10 19.20
C HIS A 23 20.41 23.06 18.49
N ALA A 24 20.90 22.69 17.30
CA ALA A 24 21.81 23.49 16.49
C ALA A 24 21.20 24.87 16.13
N ILE A 25 19.93 24.95 15.77
CA ILE A 25 19.26 26.22 15.44
C ILE A 25 19.13 27.11 16.67
N LYS A 26 18.88 26.54 17.85
CA LYS A 26 18.87 27.25 19.12
C LYS A 26 20.27 27.78 19.49
N GLU A 27 21.30 26.93 19.43
CA GLU A 27 22.69 27.30 19.70
C GLU A 27 23.19 28.37 18.75
N ALA A 28 22.75 28.35 17.49
CA ALA A 28 23.00 29.42 16.54
C ALA A 28 22.29 30.74 16.89
N GLY A 29 21.52 30.81 17.99
CA GLY A 29 20.87 32.03 18.47
C GLY A 29 19.64 32.43 17.65
N TYR A 30 18.93 31.50 17.06
CA TYR A 30 17.65 31.79 16.39
C TYR A 30 16.58 32.26 17.37
N ALA A 31 16.58 31.71 18.59
CA ALA A 31 15.68 32.09 19.66
C ALA A 31 16.41 32.18 21.01
N THR A 32 15.96 33.10 21.88
CA THR A 32 16.53 33.33 23.20
C THR A 32 15.91 32.46 24.28
N ALA A 33 14.73 31.91 24.06
CA ALA A 33 14.03 31.06 25.02
C ALA A 33 14.81 29.77 25.31
N SER A 34 14.98 29.40 26.59
CA SER A 34 15.76 28.23 27.01
C SER A 34 15.17 26.93 26.49
N GLY A 35 13.84 26.76 26.47
CA GLY A 35 13.13 25.56 26.02
C GLY A 35 12.78 25.54 24.54
N TYR A 36 13.42 26.37 23.69
CA TYR A 36 13.01 26.48 22.27
C TYR A 36 13.27 25.19 21.47
N ALA A 37 14.41 24.51 21.71
CA ALA A 37 14.72 23.26 21.01
C ALA A 37 13.73 22.15 21.39
N GLU A 38 13.42 22.04 22.67
CA GLU A 38 12.48 21.07 23.20
C GLU A 38 11.06 21.28 22.65
N LEU A 39 10.63 22.56 22.55
CA LEU A 39 9.36 22.92 21.94
C LEU A 39 9.29 22.52 20.46
N LEU A 40 10.34 22.79 19.68
CA LEU A 40 10.42 22.36 18.29
C LEU A 40 10.36 20.84 18.15
N ILE A 41 11.11 20.10 18.98
CA ILE A 41 11.10 18.64 19.01
C ILE A 41 9.69 18.12 19.33
N GLN A 42 8.99 18.73 20.26
CA GLN A 42 7.61 18.38 20.59
C GLN A 42 6.66 18.62 19.41
N ILE A 43 6.72 19.80 18.77
CA ILE A 43 5.91 20.15 17.60
C ILE A 43 6.15 19.15 16.46
N ILE A 44 7.42 18.81 16.17
CA ILE A 44 7.79 17.87 15.14
C ILE A 44 7.15 16.50 15.42
N LYS A 45 7.23 16.02 16.68
CA LYS A 45 6.64 14.73 17.08
C LYS A 45 5.10 14.73 17.01
N GLU A 46 4.46 15.75 17.56
CA GLU A 46 3.00 15.86 17.62
C GLU A 46 2.36 15.97 16.22
N ASN A 47 3.08 16.50 15.25
CA ASN A 47 2.62 16.64 13.87
C ASN A 47 3.25 15.62 12.91
N GLY A 48 4.04 14.67 13.41
CA GLY A 48 4.66 13.63 12.59
C GLY A 48 5.65 14.13 11.53
N LEU A 49 6.23 15.35 11.70
CA LEU A 49 7.04 15.98 10.65
C LEU A 49 8.37 15.26 10.40
N GLN A 50 8.86 14.47 11.35
CA GLN A 50 10.06 13.63 11.19
C GLN A 50 9.93 12.60 10.05
N PHE A 51 8.72 12.27 9.63
CA PHE A 51 8.49 11.34 8.52
C PHE A 51 8.90 11.93 7.16
N TRP A 52 8.78 13.25 6.99
CA TRP A 52 9.22 13.92 5.76
C TRP A 52 10.73 13.89 5.60
N ASP A 53 11.48 14.03 6.71
CA ASP A 53 12.94 13.89 6.68
C ASP A 53 13.38 12.46 6.32
N ALA A 54 12.64 11.45 6.79
CA ALA A 54 12.91 10.05 6.46
C ALA A 54 12.73 9.75 4.96
N GLU A 55 11.77 10.39 4.27
CA GLU A 55 11.60 10.26 2.81
C GLU A 55 12.81 10.81 2.04
N VAL A 56 13.32 11.98 2.43
CA VAL A 56 14.49 12.60 1.80
C VAL A 56 15.77 11.80 2.05
N LEU A 57 15.91 11.21 3.25
CA LEU A 57 17.07 10.38 3.60
C LEU A 57 17.05 9.01 2.91
N LYS A 58 15.86 8.46 2.64
CA LYS A 58 15.71 7.22 1.86
C LYS A 58 16.18 7.40 0.40
N SER A 59 16.02 8.57 -0.19
CA SER A 59 16.48 8.86 -1.56
C SER A 59 18.02 8.87 -1.69
N ASN A 60 18.76 8.91 -0.58
CA ASN A 60 20.22 8.95 -0.51
C ASN A 60 20.87 7.71 0.11
N LYS A 61 20.08 6.70 0.51
CA LYS A 61 20.62 5.41 0.99
C LYS A 61 20.74 4.43 -0.17
N GLU A 62 21.74 3.52 -0.05
CA GLU A 62 21.91 2.38 -0.95
C GLU A 62 20.56 1.72 -1.25
N GLU A 63 20.27 1.55 -2.54
CA GLU A 63 19.04 0.90 -2.99
C GLU A 63 18.91 -0.46 -2.31
N LYS A 64 17.94 -0.55 -1.40
CA LYS A 64 17.70 -1.78 -0.66
C LYS A 64 17.06 -2.82 -1.56
N MET A 65 17.56 -4.02 -1.50
CA MET A 65 17.15 -5.11 -2.38
C MET A 65 16.10 -6.00 -1.70
N ILE A 66 15.01 -6.28 -2.40
CA ILE A 66 14.01 -7.31 -2.03
C ILE A 66 13.93 -8.35 -3.14
N SER A 67 13.34 -9.53 -2.86
CA SER A 67 13.13 -10.51 -3.93
C SER A 67 12.08 -10.02 -4.93
N SER A 68 12.17 -10.47 -6.17
CA SER A 68 11.20 -10.12 -7.22
C SER A 68 9.78 -10.56 -6.85
N GLN A 69 9.61 -11.72 -6.19
CA GLN A 69 8.31 -12.19 -5.73
C GLN A 69 7.76 -11.31 -4.60
N CYS A 70 8.60 -10.85 -3.65
CA CYS A 70 8.17 -9.91 -2.62
C CYS A 70 7.65 -8.61 -3.24
N ARG A 71 8.37 -8.08 -4.25
CA ARG A 71 7.94 -6.90 -5.02
C ARG A 71 6.57 -7.13 -5.67
N GLU A 72 6.39 -8.25 -6.36
CA GLU A 72 5.14 -8.59 -7.04
C GLU A 72 3.94 -8.61 -6.07
N VAL A 73 4.10 -9.25 -4.91
CA VAL A 73 3.08 -9.29 -3.85
C VAL A 73 2.73 -7.89 -3.35
N ILE A 74 3.73 -7.06 -3.08
CA ILE A 74 3.51 -5.70 -2.57
C ILE A 74 2.84 -4.82 -3.63
N GLU A 75 3.32 -4.85 -4.87
CA GLU A 75 2.73 -4.10 -5.98
C GLU A 75 1.26 -4.46 -6.18
N PHE A 76 0.91 -5.73 -6.05
CA PHE A 76 -0.48 -6.18 -6.11
C PHE A 76 -1.35 -5.47 -5.06
N PHE A 77 -0.97 -5.48 -3.78
CA PHE A 77 -1.75 -4.84 -2.72
C PHE A 77 -1.74 -3.31 -2.81
N ILE A 78 -0.65 -2.69 -3.27
CA ILE A 78 -0.59 -1.26 -3.58
C ILE A 78 -1.60 -0.93 -4.68
N ASN A 79 -1.69 -1.74 -5.72
CA ASN A 79 -2.64 -1.53 -6.81
C ASN A 79 -4.10 -1.64 -6.32
N LEU A 80 -4.42 -2.59 -5.42
CA LEU A 80 -5.73 -2.64 -4.77
C LEU A 80 -6.05 -1.35 -4.02
N ALA A 81 -5.11 -0.86 -3.20
CA ALA A 81 -5.30 0.37 -2.43
C ALA A 81 -5.48 1.60 -3.33
N ASN A 82 -4.69 1.71 -4.40
CA ASN A 82 -4.83 2.78 -5.39
C ASN A 82 -6.18 2.74 -6.14
N ALA A 83 -6.69 1.55 -6.39
CA ALA A 83 -7.98 1.35 -7.06
C ALA A 83 -9.18 1.50 -6.11
N GLY A 84 -8.96 1.47 -4.79
CA GLY A 84 -10.04 1.51 -3.80
C GLY A 84 -10.90 0.24 -3.80
N VAL A 85 -10.29 -0.92 -4.09
CA VAL A 85 -10.91 -2.26 -4.08
C VAL A 85 -10.17 -3.19 -3.15
N GLY A 86 -10.64 -4.41 -2.99
CA GLY A 86 -9.99 -5.42 -2.15
C GLY A 86 -9.99 -6.80 -2.78
N VAL A 87 -9.41 -7.77 -2.09
CA VAL A 87 -9.55 -9.19 -2.37
C VAL A 87 -10.50 -9.82 -1.37
N ASP A 88 -11.30 -10.77 -1.85
CA ASP A 88 -12.16 -11.63 -1.05
C ASP A 88 -11.74 -13.08 -1.40
N LYS A 89 -10.95 -13.68 -0.52
CA LYS A 89 -10.33 -14.99 -0.78
C LYS A 89 -11.34 -16.13 -0.69
N ASP A 90 -12.33 -16.02 0.16
CA ASP A 90 -13.24 -17.11 0.48
C ASP A 90 -14.71 -16.85 0.09
N GLY A 91 -15.03 -15.65 -0.38
CA GLY A 91 -16.39 -15.24 -0.75
C GLY A 91 -17.29 -14.97 0.46
N PHE A 92 -16.69 -14.78 1.64
CA PHE A 92 -17.44 -14.58 2.88
C PHE A 92 -17.18 -13.21 3.50
N ALA A 93 -18.23 -12.49 3.83
CA ALA A 93 -18.21 -11.20 4.51
C ALA A 93 -17.43 -10.09 3.76
N GLY A 94 -17.24 -10.23 2.44
CA GLY A 94 -16.55 -9.25 1.60
C GLY A 94 -15.07 -9.11 1.96
N TRP A 95 -14.50 -7.95 1.73
CA TRP A 95 -13.07 -7.66 1.85
C TRP A 95 -12.62 -7.56 3.31
N GLN A 96 -12.30 -8.68 3.94
CA GLN A 96 -11.83 -8.75 5.32
C GLN A 96 -10.30 -8.52 5.42
N CYS A 97 -9.81 -8.14 6.60
CA CYS A 97 -8.37 -7.94 6.81
C CYS A 97 -7.57 -9.22 6.59
N THR A 98 -8.13 -10.38 6.96
CA THR A 98 -7.52 -11.71 6.79
C THR A 98 -7.38 -12.13 5.34
N ASP A 99 -8.19 -11.58 4.41
CA ASP A 99 -8.05 -11.88 3.00
C ASP A 99 -6.70 -11.45 2.43
N VAL A 100 -6.10 -10.39 2.97
CA VAL A 100 -4.80 -9.89 2.54
C VAL A 100 -3.72 -10.98 2.66
N PRO A 101 -3.37 -11.51 3.84
CA PRO A 101 -2.39 -12.56 3.97
C PRO A 101 -2.86 -13.91 3.41
N CYS A 102 -4.14 -14.27 3.56
CA CYS A 102 -4.67 -15.56 3.09
C CYS A 102 -4.69 -15.63 1.56
N TYR A 103 -5.03 -14.53 0.88
CA TYR A 103 -4.94 -14.44 -0.57
C TYR A 103 -3.49 -14.56 -1.04
N ALA A 104 -2.57 -13.79 -0.43
CA ALA A 104 -1.15 -13.85 -0.77
C ALA A 104 -0.59 -15.27 -0.57
N ALA A 105 -0.89 -15.89 0.55
CA ALA A 105 -0.46 -17.24 0.88
C ALA A 105 -0.92 -18.27 -0.15
N LYS A 106 -2.17 -18.21 -0.54
CA LYS A 106 -2.73 -19.15 -1.53
C LYS A 106 -2.20 -18.89 -2.92
N HIS A 107 -2.18 -17.61 -3.35
CA HIS A 107 -1.90 -17.25 -4.74
C HIS A 107 -0.42 -17.46 -5.11
N TRP A 108 0.52 -17.05 -4.25
CA TRP A 108 1.95 -17.08 -4.56
C TRP A 108 2.71 -18.27 -3.97
N PHE A 109 2.15 -18.91 -2.92
CA PHE A 109 2.87 -19.96 -2.18
C PHE A 109 2.12 -21.28 -2.10
N ASP A 110 0.89 -21.34 -2.62
CA ASP A 110 -0.04 -22.50 -2.51
C ASP A 110 -0.24 -23.00 -1.07
N VAL A 111 -0.29 -22.06 -0.11
CA VAL A 111 -0.52 -22.32 1.30
C VAL A 111 -1.89 -21.77 1.71
N ASP A 112 -2.69 -22.59 2.38
CA ASP A 112 -3.93 -22.15 3.00
C ASP A 112 -3.68 -21.81 4.47
N LEU A 113 -3.54 -20.48 4.78
CA LEU A 113 -3.53 -20.00 6.15
C LEU A 113 -4.94 -20.14 6.74
N TRP A 114 -4.99 -20.38 8.05
CA TRP A 114 -6.22 -20.64 8.79
C TRP A 114 -6.40 -19.69 9.98
N GLY A 115 -7.66 -19.60 10.45
CA GLY A 115 -8.03 -18.81 11.63
C GLY A 115 -8.34 -17.36 11.35
N ASN A 116 -8.58 -16.61 12.41
CA ASN A 116 -8.76 -15.16 12.37
C ASN A 116 -7.40 -14.45 12.30
N ALA A 117 -7.38 -13.14 12.16
CA ALA A 117 -6.13 -12.37 12.14
C ALA A 117 -5.22 -12.68 13.35
N ILE A 118 -5.81 -12.85 14.53
CA ILE A 118 -5.08 -13.16 15.77
C ILE A 118 -4.35 -14.52 15.72
N ASP A 119 -4.83 -15.46 14.91
CA ASP A 119 -4.32 -16.83 14.80
C ASP A 119 -3.21 -16.95 13.74
N LEU A 120 -3.01 -15.92 12.90
CA LEU A 120 -2.13 -16.00 11.73
C LEU A 120 -0.66 -16.22 12.06
N LEU A 121 -0.17 -15.80 13.23
CA LEU A 121 1.20 -16.11 13.64
C LEU A 121 1.40 -17.62 13.86
N ASP A 122 0.39 -18.31 14.41
CA ASP A 122 0.43 -19.76 14.59
C ASP A 122 0.24 -20.48 13.28
N SER A 123 -0.66 -19.98 12.43
CA SER A 123 -0.92 -20.52 11.09
C SER A 123 0.33 -20.44 10.19
N ALA A 124 1.02 -19.28 10.18
CA ALA A 124 2.26 -19.10 9.44
C ALA A 124 3.41 -19.96 9.99
N ALA A 125 3.53 -20.08 11.32
CA ALA A 125 4.51 -20.96 11.95
C ALA A 125 4.27 -22.44 11.59
N ALA A 126 3.02 -22.88 11.56
CA ALA A 126 2.65 -24.22 11.13
C ALA A 126 2.98 -24.49 9.65
N ALA A 127 2.95 -23.46 8.81
CA ALA A 127 3.40 -23.52 7.42
C ALA A 127 4.93 -23.48 7.26
N GLY A 128 5.68 -23.35 8.37
CA GLY A 128 7.14 -23.26 8.37
C GLY A 128 7.71 -21.89 7.96
N TRP A 129 6.91 -20.85 8.03
CA TRP A 129 7.30 -19.49 7.67
C TRP A 129 8.05 -18.77 8.78
N GLU A 130 8.83 -17.74 8.43
CA GLU A 130 9.52 -16.86 9.38
C GLU A 130 8.48 -16.09 10.20
N VAL A 131 8.52 -16.22 11.54
CA VAL A 131 7.57 -15.56 12.46
C VAL A 131 8.33 -14.84 13.55
N HIS A 132 7.96 -13.58 13.78
CA HIS A 132 8.42 -12.75 14.87
C HIS A 132 7.27 -12.45 15.82
N ARG A 133 7.48 -12.71 17.13
CA ARG A 133 6.48 -12.45 18.16
C ARG A 133 6.98 -11.37 19.11
N MET A 134 6.10 -10.44 19.48
CA MET A 134 6.44 -9.44 20.49
C MET A 134 6.54 -10.06 21.88
N PRO A 135 7.50 -9.61 22.75
CA PRO A 135 8.50 -8.58 22.44
C PRO A 135 9.67 -9.12 21.60
N THR A 136 10.18 -8.29 20.69
CA THR A 136 11.35 -8.63 19.84
C THR A 136 12.14 -7.37 19.52
N ASP A 137 13.46 -7.53 19.29
CA ASP A 137 14.35 -6.44 18.83
C ASP A 137 14.34 -6.27 17.31
N ALA A 138 13.69 -7.19 16.57
CA ALA A 138 13.53 -7.07 15.13
C ALA A 138 12.47 -6.02 14.76
N ASN A 139 12.66 -5.37 13.60
CA ASN A 139 11.64 -4.51 12.98
C ASN A 139 11.04 -5.20 11.77
N PRO A 140 9.74 -5.03 11.51
CA PRO A 140 9.14 -5.55 10.29
C PRO A 140 9.77 -4.89 9.06
N ARG A 141 10.14 -5.73 8.11
CA ARG A 141 10.66 -5.32 6.80
C ARG A 141 9.53 -5.36 5.77
N THR A 142 9.77 -4.74 4.66
CA THR A 142 8.93 -4.80 3.46
C THR A 142 8.53 -6.25 3.15
N GLY A 143 7.23 -6.47 2.93
CA GLY A 143 6.65 -7.80 2.69
C GLY A 143 6.23 -8.56 3.95
N ALA A 144 6.41 -8.00 5.15
CA ALA A 144 5.86 -8.59 6.37
C ALA A 144 4.34 -8.50 6.40
N PHE A 145 3.66 -9.53 6.89
CA PHE A 145 2.27 -9.45 7.32
C PHE A 145 2.23 -9.30 8.83
N PHE A 146 1.77 -8.14 9.31
CA PHE A 146 1.65 -7.90 10.75
C PHE A 146 0.37 -8.50 11.32
N VAL A 147 0.38 -8.79 12.61
CA VAL A 147 -0.79 -9.25 13.37
C VAL A 147 -0.95 -8.38 14.60
N GLN A 148 -2.15 -7.86 14.79
CA GLN A 148 -2.51 -6.95 15.87
C GLN A 148 -3.69 -7.50 16.66
N SER A 149 -3.61 -7.43 18.00
CA SER A 149 -4.76 -7.52 18.89
C SER A 149 -5.51 -6.19 18.90
N VAL A 150 -6.83 -6.23 18.90
CA VAL A 150 -7.69 -5.04 18.95
C VAL A 150 -8.66 -5.15 20.14
N ASP A 151 -8.90 -4.06 20.84
CA ASP A 151 -9.74 -4.06 22.05
C ASP A 151 -11.23 -4.29 21.76
N LEU A 152 -11.68 -3.97 20.53
CA LEU A 152 -13.09 -4.00 20.14
C LEU A 152 -13.63 -5.41 19.90
N HIS A 153 -12.77 -6.37 19.56
CA HIS A 153 -13.17 -7.76 19.25
C HIS A 153 -11.98 -8.73 19.36
N GLN A 154 -12.29 -10.01 19.46
CA GLN A 154 -11.30 -11.09 19.64
C GLN A 154 -10.60 -11.53 18.34
N PHE A 155 -11.00 -11.05 17.17
CA PHE A 155 -10.53 -11.57 15.87
C PHE A 155 -9.17 -11.02 15.48
N GLY A 156 -8.75 -9.88 16.07
CA GLY A 156 -7.52 -9.20 15.70
C GLY A 156 -7.61 -8.45 14.38
N HIS A 157 -6.48 -7.93 13.92
CA HIS A 157 -6.34 -7.23 12.65
C HIS A 157 -4.99 -7.54 12.00
N THR A 158 -4.90 -7.37 10.67
CA THR A 158 -3.70 -7.67 9.87
C THR A 158 -3.66 -6.85 8.59
N GLY A 159 -2.49 -6.82 7.97
CA GLY A 159 -2.23 -6.23 6.66
C GLY A 159 -0.79 -6.48 6.25
N ILE A 160 -0.38 -5.93 5.11
CA ILE A 160 0.98 -6.07 4.59
C ILE A 160 1.80 -4.80 4.81
N VAL A 161 3.03 -4.95 5.27
CA VAL A 161 4.02 -3.88 5.41
C VAL A 161 4.68 -3.63 4.06
N ILE A 162 4.56 -2.41 3.53
CA ILE A 162 5.01 -2.07 2.17
C ILE A 162 6.36 -1.35 2.13
N GLU A 163 6.86 -0.92 3.29
CA GLU A 163 8.17 -0.31 3.46
C GLU A 163 8.80 -0.83 4.75
N ASP A 164 10.13 -0.86 4.82
CA ASP A 164 10.81 -1.24 6.06
C ASP A 164 10.44 -0.28 7.19
N SER A 165 10.07 -0.84 8.33
CA SER A 165 9.76 -0.06 9.53
C SER A 165 11.00 0.68 10.04
N ASP A 166 10.79 1.90 10.51
CA ASP A 166 11.79 2.71 11.22
C ASP A 166 11.96 2.32 12.70
N GLY A 167 11.21 1.28 13.15
CA GLY A 167 11.16 0.83 14.54
C GLY A 167 10.12 1.55 15.39
N TYR A 168 9.42 2.54 14.85
CA TYR A 168 8.35 3.31 15.52
C TYR A 168 7.01 3.14 14.81
N THR A 169 7.05 3.06 13.47
CA THR A 169 5.85 2.96 12.64
C THR A 169 6.03 1.92 11.53
N MET A 170 4.90 1.46 11.01
CA MET A 170 4.81 0.62 9.82
C MET A 170 3.95 1.33 8.79
N ARG A 171 4.43 1.42 7.54
CA ARG A 171 3.59 1.78 6.40
C ARG A 171 3.00 0.53 5.80
N THR A 172 1.68 0.50 5.66
CA THR A 172 0.95 -0.73 5.36
C THR A 172 -0.08 -0.53 4.25
N VAL A 173 -0.50 -1.64 3.66
CA VAL A 173 -1.79 -1.77 2.97
C VAL A 173 -2.66 -2.74 3.77
N GLU A 174 -3.89 -2.34 4.02
CA GLU A 174 -4.82 -3.05 4.89
C GLU A 174 -6.24 -3.03 4.30
N GLN A 175 -7.01 -4.07 4.56
CA GLN A 175 -8.44 -4.08 4.29
C GLN A 175 -9.24 -3.95 5.57
N ASN A 176 -10.47 -3.46 5.46
CA ASN A 176 -11.43 -3.40 6.57
C ASN A 176 -10.95 -2.57 7.78
N ILE A 177 -10.48 -1.34 7.53
CA ILE A 177 -9.98 -0.40 8.55
C ILE A 177 -10.80 0.88 8.69
N ASP A 178 -11.96 0.99 8.07
CA ASP A 178 -12.74 2.24 8.05
C ASP A 178 -13.62 2.44 9.28
N GLY A 179 -13.53 1.56 10.27
CA GLY A 179 -14.23 1.70 11.55
C GLY A 179 -15.75 1.48 11.47
N ASN A 180 -16.24 0.91 10.36
CA ASN A 180 -17.64 0.54 10.22
C ASN A 180 -18.00 -0.54 11.25
N PRO A 181 -19.05 -0.35 12.11
CA PRO A 181 -19.51 -1.38 13.05
C PRO A 181 -19.93 -2.69 12.36
N ASP A 182 -20.38 -2.60 11.10
CA ASP A 182 -20.77 -3.76 10.30
C ASP A 182 -19.59 -4.39 9.55
N ALA A 183 -18.39 -3.90 9.74
CA ALA A 183 -17.17 -4.33 9.06
C ALA A 183 -16.88 -5.84 9.19
N LEU A 184 -17.34 -6.47 10.26
CA LEU A 184 -17.23 -7.92 10.46
C LEU A 184 -18.03 -8.74 9.44
N TYR A 185 -18.98 -8.12 8.75
CA TYR A 185 -19.90 -8.80 7.82
C TYR A 185 -19.86 -8.25 6.38
N VAL A 186 -19.33 -7.06 6.19
CA VAL A 186 -19.38 -6.36 4.91
C VAL A 186 -17.98 -6.15 4.33
N GLY A 187 -16.96 -6.01 5.20
CA GLY A 187 -15.61 -5.68 4.80
C GLY A 187 -15.47 -4.25 4.27
N ALA A 188 -14.24 -3.88 3.93
CA ALA A 188 -13.91 -2.59 3.32
C ALA A 188 -12.67 -2.70 2.42
N PRO A 189 -12.53 -1.84 1.39
CA PRO A 189 -11.46 -1.92 0.41
C PRO A 189 -10.08 -1.74 1.02
N ALA A 190 -9.05 -2.17 0.29
CA ALA A 190 -7.66 -1.95 0.63
C ALA A 190 -7.35 -0.44 0.66
N ARG A 191 -6.56 -0.04 1.64
CA ARG A 191 -6.12 1.36 1.84
C ARG A 191 -4.70 1.40 2.36
N PHE A 192 -4.00 2.47 2.03
CA PHE A 192 -2.74 2.81 2.69
C PHE A 192 -3.01 3.25 4.13
N ASN A 193 -2.15 2.80 5.03
CA ASN A 193 -2.17 3.22 6.41
C ASN A 193 -0.75 3.41 6.93
N THR A 194 -0.62 4.17 8.01
CA THR A 194 0.59 4.28 8.82
C THR A 194 0.19 4.05 10.26
N ARG A 195 0.75 3.04 10.89
CA ARG A 195 0.43 2.67 12.27
C ARG A 195 1.69 2.53 13.11
N ASP A 196 1.56 2.78 14.39
CA ASP A 196 2.56 2.42 15.39
C ASP A 196 2.44 0.92 15.77
N PHE A 197 3.18 0.50 16.78
CA PHE A 197 3.17 -0.88 17.28
C PHE A 197 2.11 -1.15 18.36
N THR A 198 1.18 -0.23 18.61
CA THR A 198 0.12 -0.43 19.60
C THR A 198 -0.72 -1.65 19.24
N GLY A 199 -0.78 -2.62 20.18
CA GLY A 199 -1.51 -3.86 20.00
C GLY A 199 -0.87 -4.87 19.04
N VAL A 200 0.21 -4.56 18.35
CA VAL A 200 0.92 -5.52 17.48
C VAL A 200 1.49 -6.64 18.35
N ILE A 201 1.14 -7.89 18.03
CA ILE A 201 1.61 -9.10 18.71
C ILE A 201 2.71 -9.82 17.94
N GLY A 202 2.96 -9.42 16.69
CA GLY A 202 4.02 -9.96 15.85
C GLY A 202 3.77 -9.76 14.36
N TRP A 203 4.63 -10.37 13.57
CA TRP A 203 4.53 -10.41 12.11
C TRP A 203 5.19 -11.67 11.56
N PHE A 204 4.93 -11.97 10.29
CA PHE A 204 5.50 -13.12 9.61
C PHE A 204 5.81 -12.79 8.15
N TYR A 205 6.68 -13.61 7.55
CA TYR A 205 7.07 -13.53 6.15
C TYR A 205 6.79 -14.84 5.44
N PRO A 206 6.14 -14.80 4.27
CA PRO A 206 6.21 -15.91 3.33
C PRO A 206 7.65 -16.17 2.89
N PRO A 207 8.00 -17.37 2.41
CA PRO A 207 9.32 -17.70 1.89
C PRO A 207 9.53 -17.09 0.50
N TYR A 208 9.58 -15.77 0.40
CA TYR A 208 9.76 -15.03 -0.84
C TYR A 208 10.98 -15.51 -1.62
N GLN A 209 10.80 -15.72 -2.91
CA GLN A 209 11.82 -16.24 -3.84
C GLN A 209 12.07 -15.24 -4.99
N GLY A 210 13.00 -15.63 -5.88
CA GLY A 210 13.36 -14.88 -7.07
C GLY A 210 14.59 -14.01 -6.90
N ASP A 211 15.00 -13.37 -7.98
CA ASP A 211 16.15 -12.49 -8.02
C ASP A 211 15.91 -11.26 -7.13
N THR A 212 17.01 -10.76 -6.54
CA THR A 212 16.94 -9.54 -5.76
C THR A 212 16.77 -8.33 -6.66
N VAL A 213 15.82 -7.46 -6.36
CA VAL A 213 15.51 -6.24 -7.11
C VAL A 213 15.53 -5.02 -6.19
N THR A 214 15.80 -3.84 -6.75
CA THR A 214 15.90 -2.60 -5.97
C THR A 214 14.56 -2.15 -5.41
N GLN A 215 14.58 -1.57 -4.22
CA GLN A 215 13.50 -0.76 -3.66
C GLN A 215 13.72 0.73 -4.00
N PRO A 216 12.68 1.57 -3.95
CA PRO A 216 11.33 1.32 -3.44
C PRO A 216 10.36 0.81 -4.51
N VAL A 217 9.31 0.13 -4.05
CA VAL A 217 8.11 -0.05 -4.84
C VAL A 217 7.38 1.29 -4.85
N SER A 218 7.04 1.81 -6.02
CA SER A 218 6.29 3.06 -6.12
C SER A 218 4.89 2.88 -5.52
N THR A 219 4.53 3.72 -4.57
CA THR A 219 3.15 3.82 -4.06
C THR A 219 2.28 4.70 -4.97
N GLU A 220 2.90 5.39 -5.93
CA GLU A 220 2.16 6.11 -6.96
C GLU A 220 1.75 5.15 -8.08
N PRO A 221 0.60 5.40 -8.74
CA PRO A 221 0.19 4.64 -9.90
C PRO A 221 1.29 4.65 -10.96
N GLN A 222 1.68 3.47 -11.45
CA GLN A 222 2.68 3.38 -12.51
C GLN A 222 2.20 4.16 -13.74
N THR A 223 3.10 4.93 -14.34
CA THR A 223 2.79 5.84 -15.47
C THR A 223 3.30 5.31 -16.81
N SER A 224 3.46 3.99 -16.97
CA SER A 224 3.82 3.46 -18.28
C SER A 224 2.66 3.70 -19.26
N ASP A 225 2.91 4.44 -20.32
CA ASP A 225 1.90 4.73 -21.35
C ASP A 225 1.71 3.57 -22.35
N THR A 226 2.41 2.44 -22.11
CA THR A 226 2.38 1.29 -23.02
C THR A 226 1.36 0.26 -22.51
N ILE A 227 0.26 0.12 -23.25
CA ILE A 227 -0.71 -0.96 -23.06
C ILE A 227 -0.42 -2.10 -24.06
N VAL A 228 -0.50 -3.34 -23.58
CA VAL A 228 -0.62 -4.51 -24.46
C VAL A 228 -2.11 -4.69 -24.76
N GLU A 229 -2.57 -4.19 -25.90
CA GLU A 229 -3.98 -4.09 -26.26
C GLU A 229 -4.31 -5.04 -27.42
N THR A 230 -5.49 -5.66 -27.34
CA THR A 230 -6.03 -6.54 -28.36
C THR A 230 -7.45 -6.11 -28.72
N ALA A 231 -7.75 -6.03 -30.01
CA ALA A 231 -9.09 -5.76 -30.49
C ALA A 231 -10.03 -6.88 -30.08
N LYS A 232 -11.07 -6.56 -29.29
CA LYS A 232 -12.09 -7.48 -28.82
C LYS A 232 -13.34 -6.70 -28.43
N THR A 233 -14.47 -7.06 -28.99
CA THR A 233 -15.77 -6.49 -28.63
C THR A 233 -16.41 -7.28 -27.51
N GLY A 234 -17.02 -6.58 -26.56
CA GLY A 234 -17.74 -7.17 -25.45
C GLY A 234 -18.51 -6.15 -24.64
N THR A 235 -19.07 -6.61 -23.54
CA THR A 235 -19.70 -5.73 -22.54
C THR A 235 -19.15 -6.06 -21.15
N PHE A 236 -19.06 -5.03 -20.31
CA PHE A 236 -18.69 -5.17 -18.92
C PHE A 236 -19.73 -4.52 -18.02
N THR A 237 -20.26 -5.26 -17.05
CA THR A 237 -21.23 -4.76 -16.07
C THR A 237 -20.53 -4.64 -14.71
N LEU A 238 -20.58 -3.45 -14.09
CA LEU A 238 -19.89 -3.14 -12.85
C LEU A 238 -20.56 -3.78 -11.64
N ASP A 239 -19.78 -4.47 -10.81
CA ASP A 239 -20.21 -4.99 -9.50
C ASP A 239 -19.68 -4.12 -8.32
N VAL A 240 -18.70 -3.21 -8.56
CA VAL A 240 -18.17 -2.24 -7.60
C VAL A 240 -18.91 -0.90 -7.66
N ALA A 241 -18.79 -0.09 -6.59
CA ALA A 241 -19.56 1.16 -6.45
C ALA A 241 -19.36 2.15 -7.59
N GLU A 242 -18.11 2.34 -8.04
CA GLU A 242 -17.76 3.28 -9.12
C GLU A 242 -16.44 2.91 -9.76
N ILE A 243 -16.31 3.10 -11.07
CA ILE A 243 -15.04 3.02 -11.81
C ILE A 243 -14.85 4.28 -12.65
N ASN A 244 -13.67 4.89 -12.54
CA ASN A 244 -13.29 6.06 -13.33
C ASN A 244 -13.00 5.71 -14.80
N ILE A 245 -13.47 6.55 -15.68
CA ILE A 245 -13.14 6.55 -17.11
C ILE A 245 -11.95 7.50 -17.31
N ARG A 246 -10.93 7.05 -18.04
CA ARG A 246 -9.67 7.78 -18.17
C ARG A 246 -9.28 7.99 -19.63
N ARG A 247 -8.44 8.99 -19.86
CA ARG A 247 -7.96 9.30 -21.21
C ARG A 247 -6.89 8.34 -21.72
N TRP A 248 -6.12 7.73 -20.82
CA TRP A 248 -5.08 6.74 -21.09
C TRP A 248 -5.15 5.60 -20.05
N PRO A 249 -4.60 4.41 -20.32
CA PRO A 249 -4.63 3.26 -19.41
C PRO A 249 -3.61 3.42 -18.26
N SER A 250 -3.77 4.47 -17.47
CA SER A 250 -2.96 4.79 -16.30
C SER A 250 -3.84 5.43 -15.22
N LEU A 251 -3.62 5.07 -13.95
CA LEU A 251 -4.34 5.69 -12.83
C LEU A 251 -3.97 7.18 -12.64
N ALA A 252 -2.82 7.62 -13.14
CA ALA A 252 -2.43 9.01 -13.18
C ALA A 252 -3.06 9.81 -14.33
N SER A 253 -3.73 9.11 -15.27
CA SER A 253 -4.39 9.76 -16.41
C SER A 253 -5.60 10.59 -15.99
N GLU A 254 -5.88 11.65 -16.79
CA GLU A 254 -7.07 12.47 -16.63
C GLU A 254 -8.35 11.62 -16.54
N VAL A 255 -9.13 11.86 -15.49
CA VAL A 255 -10.46 11.28 -15.32
C VAL A 255 -11.44 12.09 -16.15
N VAL A 256 -12.13 11.45 -17.09
CA VAL A 256 -13.07 12.09 -18.03
C VAL A 256 -14.53 11.72 -17.77
N GLY A 257 -14.79 10.88 -16.77
CA GLY A 257 -16.10 10.44 -16.33
C GLY A 257 -16.00 9.24 -15.40
N SER A 258 -17.13 8.66 -15.05
CA SER A 258 -17.22 7.42 -14.26
C SER A 258 -18.49 6.65 -14.59
N TYR A 259 -18.47 5.34 -14.27
CA TYR A 259 -19.64 4.47 -14.24
C TYR A 259 -19.90 3.99 -12.81
N LYS A 260 -21.16 3.74 -12.51
CA LYS A 260 -21.63 3.28 -11.20
C LYS A 260 -21.95 1.79 -11.20
N GLN A 261 -22.09 1.22 -10.01
CA GLN A 261 -22.51 -0.17 -9.85
C GLN A 261 -23.79 -0.47 -10.64
N GLY A 262 -23.76 -1.56 -11.39
CA GLY A 262 -24.85 -2.00 -12.25
C GLY A 262 -24.85 -1.40 -13.66
N ASP A 263 -24.06 -0.36 -13.93
CA ASP A 263 -23.89 0.15 -15.29
C ASP A 263 -23.20 -0.88 -16.18
N THR A 264 -23.58 -0.89 -17.47
CA THR A 264 -22.97 -1.76 -18.47
C THR A 264 -22.30 -0.93 -19.55
N VAL A 265 -21.04 -1.27 -19.84
CA VAL A 265 -20.19 -0.57 -20.83
C VAL A 265 -19.88 -1.50 -21.97
N SER A 266 -20.14 -1.07 -23.21
CA SER A 266 -19.66 -1.77 -24.41
C SER A 266 -18.26 -1.29 -24.75
N PHE A 267 -17.37 -2.22 -25.15
CA PHE A 267 -15.99 -1.91 -25.51
C PHE A 267 -15.61 -2.60 -26.83
N ASP A 268 -14.56 -2.10 -27.47
CA ASP A 268 -14.03 -2.61 -28.74
C ASP A 268 -12.57 -3.06 -28.64
N SER A 269 -11.95 -2.90 -27.49
CA SER A 269 -10.59 -3.38 -27.21
C SER A 269 -10.38 -3.68 -25.74
N GLU A 270 -9.54 -4.64 -25.44
CA GLU A 270 -9.11 -4.98 -24.10
C GLU A 270 -7.59 -5.16 -24.04
N GLY A 271 -7.00 -5.04 -22.85
CA GLY A 271 -5.57 -5.19 -22.66
C GLY A 271 -5.13 -5.06 -21.22
N TYR A 272 -3.82 -5.07 -20.99
CA TYR A 272 -3.29 -4.85 -19.66
C TYR A 272 -2.15 -3.84 -19.66
N ALA A 273 -2.10 -3.04 -18.62
CA ALA A 273 -1.05 -2.06 -18.36
C ALA A 273 -1.02 -1.73 -16.88
N ASN A 274 0.18 -1.52 -16.33
CA ASN A 274 0.38 -1.04 -14.96
C ASN A 274 -0.29 -1.92 -13.87
N GLY A 275 -0.36 -3.24 -14.09
CA GLY A 275 -1.00 -4.19 -13.17
C GLY A 275 -2.52 -4.21 -13.23
N TYR A 276 -3.13 -3.55 -14.20
CA TYR A 276 -4.58 -3.51 -14.40
C TYR A 276 -5.01 -4.12 -15.71
N TYR A 277 -6.20 -4.73 -15.71
CA TYR A 277 -6.90 -5.14 -16.91
C TYR A 277 -7.82 -4.01 -17.36
N TRP A 278 -7.63 -3.56 -18.59
CA TRP A 278 -8.31 -2.41 -19.17
C TRP A 278 -9.23 -2.83 -20.30
N ILE A 279 -10.39 -2.18 -20.38
CA ILE A 279 -11.19 -2.10 -21.60
C ILE A 279 -11.12 -0.70 -22.14
N SER A 280 -11.26 -0.57 -23.46
CA SER A 280 -11.31 0.72 -24.12
C SER A 280 -12.39 0.77 -25.20
N TYR A 281 -12.87 1.96 -25.47
CA TYR A 281 -13.93 2.26 -26.43
C TYR A 281 -13.84 3.69 -26.90
N VAL A 282 -14.45 3.99 -28.07
CA VAL A 282 -14.59 5.35 -28.55
C VAL A 282 -15.91 5.89 -28.03
N GLY A 283 -15.87 6.91 -27.15
CA GLY A 283 -17.04 7.55 -26.59
C GLY A 283 -17.66 8.58 -27.53
N ASP A 284 -18.76 9.24 -27.11
CA ASP A 284 -19.49 10.24 -27.89
C ASP A 284 -18.63 11.44 -28.32
N SER A 285 -17.56 11.73 -27.63
CA SER A 285 -16.58 12.76 -27.99
C SER A 285 -15.71 12.40 -29.23
N GLY A 286 -15.84 11.20 -29.77
CA GLY A 286 -14.97 10.65 -30.80
C GLY A 286 -13.56 10.30 -30.34
N LYS A 287 -13.27 10.44 -29.05
CA LYS A 287 -11.98 10.10 -28.45
C LYS A 287 -12.06 8.75 -27.75
N ARG A 288 -10.95 7.97 -27.80
CA ARG A 288 -10.81 6.73 -27.05
C ARG A 288 -10.76 7.02 -25.55
N SER A 289 -11.42 6.17 -24.80
CA SER A 289 -11.48 6.19 -23.34
C SER A 289 -11.14 4.81 -22.80
N TYR A 290 -10.55 4.78 -21.62
CA TYR A 290 -10.05 3.59 -20.96
C TYR A 290 -10.69 3.44 -19.58
N MET A 291 -11.02 2.21 -19.22
CA MET A 291 -11.57 1.86 -17.93
C MET A 291 -10.85 0.64 -17.39
N ALA A 292 -10.21 0.74 -16.23
CA ALA A 292 -9.68 -0.42 -15.53
C ALA A 292 -10.84 -1.23 -14.98
N ILE A 293 -10.91 -2.51 -15.29
CA ILE A 293 -12.00 -3.40 -14.90
C ILE A 293 -11.55 -4.57 -14.01
N GLY A 294 -10.26 -4.61 -13.71
CA GLY A 294 -9.67 -5.66 -12.88
C GLY A 294 -8.18 -5.47 -12.70
N ILE A 295 -7.57 -6.42 -12.02
CA ILE A 295 -6.14 -6.48 -11.73
C ILE A 295 -5.53 -7.67 -12.45
N THR A 296 -4.31 -7.49 -12.93
CA THR A 296 -3.52 -8.54 -13.59
C THR A 296 -2.22 -8.80 -12.84
N ASP A 297 -1.66 -10.00 -13.06
CA ASP A 297 -0.25 -10.25 -12.76
C ASP A 297 0.67 -9.55 -13.79
N LYS A 298 1.99 -9.70 -13.61
CA LYS A 298 3.01 -9.13 -14.51
C LYS A 298 2.93 -9.65 -15.97
N ASP A 299 2.33 -10.80 -16.19
CA ASP A 299 2.17 -11.45 -17.50
C ASP A 299 0.81 -11.12 -18.15
N GLY A 300 -0.03 -10.30 -17.48
CA GLY A 300 -1.34 -9.86 -17.96
C GLY A 300 -2.47 -10.86 -17.68
N ASN A 301 -2.24 -11.91 -16.88
CA ASN A 301 -3.32 -12.81 -16.49
C ASN A 301 -4.24 -12.12 -15.48
N ILE A 302 -5.55 -12.21 -15.68
CA ILE A 302 -6.53 -11.58 -14.80
C ILE A 302 -6.53 -12.30 -13.45
N ILE A 303 -6.26 -11.54 -12.39
CA ILE A 303 -6.32 -12.02 -11.00
C ILE A 303 -7.70 -11.74 -10.41
N SER A 304 -8.26 -10.56 -10.67
CA SER A 304 -9.56 -10.14 -10.15
C SER A 304 -10.27 -9.24 -11.16
N LEU A 305 -11.59 -9.43 -11.32
CA LEU A 305 -12.47 -8.53 -12.08
C LEU A 305 -13.41 -7.82 -11.11
N TRP A 306 -13.71 -6.57 -11.41
CA TRP A 306 -14.61 -5.71 -10.63
C TRP A 306 -16.04 -5.70 -11.17
N GLY A 307 -16.39 -6.76 -11.91
CA GLY A 307 -17.68 -6.94 -12.54
C GLY A 307 -17.74 -8.17 -13.44
N LYS A 308 -18.73 -8.19 -14.30
CA LYS A 308 -18.97 -9.30 -15.24
C LYS A 308 -18.60 -8.90 -16.66
N LEU A 309 -17.66 -9.63 -17.23
CA LEU A 309 -17.21 -9.52 -18.62
C LEU A 309 -17.98 -10.53 -19.47
N VAL A 310 -18.62 -10.04 -20.57
CA VAL A 310 -19.41 -10.86 -21.53
C VAL A 310 -19.01 -10.54 -22.96
#